data_ba66527f790681398e7aa6f5ce0b4d22
#
_entry.id   ba66527f790681398e7aa6f5ce0b4d22
#
_cell.length_a   1.000
_cell.length_b   1.000
_cell.length_c   1.000
_cell.angle_alpha   90.00
_cell.angle_beta   90.00
_cell.angle_gamma   90.00
#
_symmetry.space_group_name_H-M   'P 1'
#
loop_
_entity.id
_entity.type
_entity.pdbx_description
1 polymer ?
#
loop_
_entity_poly.entity_id
_entity_poly.type
_entity_poly.pdbx_seq_one_letter_code
_entity_poly.pdbx_strand_id
1 'polypeptide(L)'
;MALEAIVAVYADWGIGWHGTQPVVLKADRRHFREITGADAVLVGRRTLEDFPGAKPLPGRHNIVVTHQDIAIEGAQVVHTTEEALAAAAEQGRCLVIGGATVYDQFFPYVERVYVTKIDITPHSDRYFKNLDASPDWVCAEKGPWLEEAGVAYCFCVYERKKKTHGQPRRPSGLSGLKQR
;
A
#
# COMPACT_ATOMS: atom_id res chain seq x y z
N MET A 1 12.95 -3.92 8.77
CA MET A 1 11.97 -4.49 7.83
C MET A 1 11.09 -3.39 7.28
N ALA A 2 10.87 -3.37 5.99
CA ALA A 2 9.98 -2.41 5.34
C ALA A 2 8.60 -3.05 5.14
N LEU A 3 7.54 -2.33 5.52
CA LEU A 3 6.19 -2.66 5.14
C LEU A 3 5.93 -2.12 3.73
N GLU A 4 5.32 -2.93 2.89
CA GLU A 4 4.92 -2.57 1.53
C GLU A 4 3.40 -2.55 1.40
N ALA A 5 2.89 -2.03 0.29
CA ALA A 5 1.48 -2.10 -0.06
C ALA A 5 1.32 -2.41 -1.55
N ILE A 6 0.19 -2.97 -1.90
CA ILE A 6 -0.22 -3.18 -3.29
C ILE A 6 -1.66 -2.72 -3.46
N VAL A 7 -1.92 -1.95 -4.51
CA VAL A 7 -3.22 -1.33 -4.76
C VAL A 7 -3.45 -1.11 -6.24
N ALA A 8 -4.69 -1.26 -6.69
CA ALA A 8 -5.14 -0.80 -7.98
C ALA A 8 -5.93 0.50 -7.82
N VAL A 9 -5.58 1.52 -8.56
CA VAL A 9 -6.21 2.84 -8.49
C VAL A 9 -6.73 3.27 -9.85
N TYR A 10 -7.84 3.99 -9.85
CA TYR A 10 -8.37 4.67 -11.03
C TYR A 10 -7.61 5.99 -11.28
N ALA A 11 -7.92 6.66 -12.37
CA ALA A 11 -7.21 7.88 -12.77
C ALA A 11 -7.25 9.01 -11.71
N ASP A 12 -8.29 9.03 -10.88
CA ASP A 12 -8.47 9.95 -9.76
C ASP A 12 -7.96 9.41 -8.41
N TRP A 13 -7.24 8.29 -8.41
CA TRP A 13 -6.82 7.53 -7.22
C TRP A 13 -7.98 6.92 -6.43
N GLY A 14 -9.15 6.80 -7.02
CA GLY A 14 -10.26 6.04 -6.48
C GLY A 14 -9.94 4.55 -6.41
N ILE A 15 -10.42 3.86 -5.38
CA ILE A 15 -10.15 2.42 -5.14
C ILE A 15 -11.42 1.61 -4.91
N GLY A 16 -12.59 2.23 -4.84
CA GLY A 16 -13.81 1.49 -4.66
C GLY A 16 -15.06 2.35 -4.50
N TRP A 17 -16.18 1.68 -4.66
CA TRP A 17 -17.52 2.21 -4.47
C TRP A 17 -18.36 1.19 -3.70
N HIS A 18 -19.00 1.59 -2.61
CA HIS A 18 -19.84 0.72 -1.77
C HIS A 18 -19.14 -0.59 -1.35
N GLY A 19 -17.84 -0.52 -1.04
CA GLY A 19 -17.04 -1.68 -0.62
C GLY A 19 -16.60 -2.63 -1.73
N THR A 20 -16.87 -2.30 -2.99
CA THR A 20 -16.48 -3.11 -4.15
C THR A 20 -15.58 -2.33 -5.12
N GLN A 21 -14.82 -3.06 -5.94
CA GLN A 21 -14.11 -2.48 -7.07
C GLN A 21 -15.00 -2.60 -8.31
N PRO A 22 -15.44 -1.50 -8.95
CA PRO A 22 -16.32 -1.56 -10.11
C PRO A 22 -15.66 -2.17 -11.35
N VAL A 23 -14.34 -2.11 -11.44
CA VAL A 23 -13.59 -2.70 -12.55
C VAL A 23 -12.45 -3.54 -12.00
N VAL A 24 -12.38 -4.80 -12.43
CA VAL A 24 -11.32 -5.74 -12.06
C VAL A 24 -10.72 -6.32 -13.32
N LEU A 25 -9.40 -6.19 -13.47
CA LEU A 25 -8.65 -6.70 -14.62
C LEU A 25 -7.99 -8.03 -14.26
N LYS A 26 -8.05 -9.00 -15.18
CA LYS A 26 -7.37 -10.30 -15.01
C LYS A 26 -5.85 -10.13 -14.89
N ALA A 27 -5.27 -9.20 -15.67
CA ALA A 27 -3.86 -8.88 -15.62
C ALA A 27 -3.45 -8.34 -14.24
N ASP A 28 -4.30 -7.53 -13.61
CA ASP A 28 -4.05 -7.02 -12.26
C ASP A 28 -4.11 -8.14 -11.21
N ARG A 29 -5.06 -9.06 -11.30
CA ARG A 29 -5.12 -10.22 -10.40
C ARG A 29 -3.88 -11.11 -10.53
N ARG A 30 -3.37 -11.31 -11.75
CA ARG A 30 -2.12 -12.04 -11.99
C ARG A 30 -0.94 -11.32 -11.38
N HIS A 31 -0.83 -10.02 -11.60
CA HIS A 31 0.22 -9.17 -11.04
C HIS A 31 0.20 -9.21 -9.50
N PHE A 32 -0.98 -9.12 -8.89
CA PHE A 32 -1.16 -9.26 -7.45
C PHE A 32 -0.59 -10.60 -6.92
N ARG A 33 -0.91 -11.70 -7.59
CA ARG A 33 -0.39 -13.01 -7.20
C ARG A 33 1.12 -13.10 -7.33
N GLU A 34 1.68 -12.55 -8.40
CA GLU A 34 3.13 -12.53 -8.64
C GLU A 34 3.86 -11.69 -7.60
N ILE A 35 3.38 -10.50 -7.32
CA ILE A 35 4.03 -9.59 -6.36
C ILE A 35 3.90 -10.11 -4.92
N THR A 36 2.75 -10.62 -4.52
CA THR A 36 2.56 -11.14 -3.16
C THR A 36 3.23 -12.49 -2.94
N GLY A 37 3.34 -13.32 -3.99
CA GLY A 37 4.03 -14.60 -3.95
C GLY A 37 3.60 -15.49 -2.78
N ALA A 38 4.54 -15.87 -1.95
CA ALA A 38 4.33 -16.62 -0.71
C ALA A 38 4.53 -15.77 0.54
N ASP A 39 4.59 -14.46 0.40
CA ASP A 39 4.85 -13.52 1.50
C ASP A 39 3.61 -13.30 2.37
N ALA A 40 3.81 -12.61 3.49
CA ALA A 40 2.70 -12.21 4.35
C ALA A 40 1.88 -11.08 3.71
N VAL A 41 0.58 -11.13 3.96
CA VAL A 41 -0.36 -10.06 3.59
C VAL A 41 -1.10 -9.56 4.83
N LEU A 42 -1.37 -8.26 4.85
CA LEU A 42 -2.08 -7.59 5.92
C LEU A 42 -3.37 -7.02 5.36
N VAL A 43 -4.49 -7.43 5.90
CA VAL A 43 -5.82 -7.18 5.33
C VAL A 43 -6.83 -6.87 6.42
N GLY A 44 -7.81 -6.02 6.11
CA GLY A 44 -8.97 -5.81 6.97
C GLY A 44 -9.99 -6.94 6.84
N ARG A 45 -10.74 -7.20 7.90
CA ARG A 45 -11.75 -8.27 7.95
C ARG A 45 -12.77 -8.16 6.81
N ARG A 46 -13.30 -6.97 6.53
CA ARG A 46 -14.32 -6.78 5.48
C ARG A 46 -13.79 -7.11 4.09
N THR A 47 -12.55 -6.75 3.81
CA THR A 47 -11.90 -7.09 2.54
C THR A 47 -11.68 -8.59 2.43
N LEU A 48 -11.29 -9.25 3.52
CA LEU A 48 -11.16 -10.70 3.55
C LEU A 48 -12.49 -11.39 3.23
N GLU A 49 -13.61 -10.89 3.75
CA GLU A 49 -14.93 -11.44 3.50
C GLU A 49 -15.35 -11.40 2.02
N ASP A 50 -14.77 -10.47 1.23
CA ASP A 50 -14.99 -10.35 -0.20
C ASP A 50 -14.10 -11.31 -1.04
N PHE A 51 -13.16 -11.99 -0.41
CA PHE A 51 -12.35 -13.00 -1.10
C PHE A 51 -13.18 -14.25 -1.43
N PRO A 52 -12.78 -15.03 -2.45
CA PRO A 52 -13.48 -16.26 -2.80
C PRO A 52 -13.67 -17.17 -1.58
N GLY A 53 -14.93 -17.49 -1.28
CA GLY A 53 -15.29 -18.30 -0.10
C GLY A 53 -15.06 -17.60 1.24
N ALA A 54 -14.82 -16.28 1.25
CA ALA A 54 -14.48 -15.50 2.45
C ALA A 54 -13.31 -16.10 3.25
N LYS A 55 -12.33 -16.64 2.53
CA LYS A 55 -11.17 -17.35 3.11
C LYS A 55 -9.89 -16.57 2.91
N PRO A 56 -8.91 -16.72 3.83
CA PRO A 56 -7.56 -16.21 3.64
C PRO A 56 -6.94 -16.63 2.32
N LEU A 57 -6.04 -15.81 1.78
CA LEU A 57 -5.34 -16.11 0.54
C LEU A 57 -4.47 -17.37 0.71
N PRO A 58 -4.59 -18.35 -0.18
CA PRO A 58 -3.81 -19.58 -0.08
C PRO A 58 -2.32 -19.31 -0.31
N GLY A 59 -1.47 -20.05 0.38
CA GLY A 59 -0.02 -19.99 0.23
C GLY A 59 0.65 -18.74 0.81
N ARG A 60 -0.09 -17.90 1.54
CA ARG A 60 0.40 -16.69 2.18
C ARG A 60 0.13 -16.72 3.67
N HIS A 61 0.94 -16.02 4.46
CA HIS A 61 0.62 -15.75 5.85
C HIS A 61 -0.32 -14.55 5.93
N ASN A 62 -1.59 -14.79 6.25
CA ASN A 62 -2.61 -13.75 6.31
C ASN A 62 -2.68 -13.17 7.72
N ILE A 63 -2.46 -11.86 7.84
CA ILE A 63 -2.63 -11.08 9.06
C ILE A 63 -3.91 -10.25 8.88
N VAL A 64 -4.92 -10.51 9.69
CA VAL A 64 -6.22 -9.83 9.60
C VAL A 64 -6.37 -8.85 10.76
N VAL A 65 -6.58 -7.59 10.43
CA VAL A 65 -6.80 -6.51 11.40
C VAL A 65 -8.29 -6.33 11.61
N THR A 66 -8.75 -6.47 12.84
CA THR A 66 -10.14 -6.26 13.22
C THR A 66 -10.26 -5.88 14.68
N HIS A 67 -11.27 -5.07 15.01
CA HIS A 67 -11.62 -4.79 16.41
C HIS A 67 -12.43 -5.93 17.07
N GLN A 68 -12.94 -6.84 16.25
CA GLN A 68 -13.75 -7.94 16.75
C GLN A 68 -12.89 -9.04 17.37
N ASP A 69 -13.36 -9.60 18.46
CA ASP A 69 -12.75 -10.77 19.09
C ASP A 69 -13.25 -12.03 18.39
N ILE A 70 -12.64 -12.34 17.26
CA ILE A 70 -12.97 -13.50 16.43
C ILE A 70 -11.70 -14.26 16.06
N ALA A 71 -11.88 -15.55 15.78
CA ALA A 71 -10.85 -16.38 15.18
C ALA A 71 -11.21 -16.64 13.71
N ILE A 72 -10.20 -16.61 12.84
CA ILE A 72 -10.35 -16.90 11.42
C ILE A 72 -9.37 -18.03 11.08
N GLU A 73 -9.92 -19.15 10.62
CA GLU A 73 -9.10 -20.29 10.21
C GLU A 73 -8.15 -19.90 9.08
N GLY A 74 -6.87 -20.22 9.26
CA GLY A 74 -5.82 -19.92 8.27
C GLY A 74 -5.30 -18.49 8.32
N ALA A 75 -5.68 -17.70 9.31
CA ALA A 75 -5.22 -16.32 9.49
C ALA A 75 -4.77 -16.04 10.92
N GLN A 76 -3.85 -15.13 11.06
CA GLN A 76 -3.48 -14.52 12.34
C GLN A 76 -4.32 -13.26 12.53
N VAL A 77 -5.17 -13.23 13.54
CA VAL A 77 -6.03 -12.08 13.86
C VAL A 77 -5.30 -11.15 14.84
N VAL A 78 -5.26 -9.89 14.51
CA VAL A 78 -4.67 -8.82 15.34
C VAL A 78 -5.66 -7.67 15.50
N HIS A 79 -5.54 -6.90 16.58
CA HIS A 79 -6.54 -5.90 16.95
C HIS A 79 -6.00 -4.47 16.93
N THR A 80 -4.68 -4.28 16.99
CA THR A 80 -4.03 -2.98 17.05
C THR A 80 -2.98 -2.83 15.95
N THR A 81 -2.63 -1.59 15.65
CA THR A 81 -1.51 -1.28 14.75
C THR A 81 -0.21 -1.91 15.21
N GLU A 82 0.08 -1.83 16.50
CA GLU A 82 1.31 -2.39 17.11
C GLU A 82 1.37 -3.91 16.96
N GLU A 83 0.27 -4.60 17.22
CA GLU A 83 0.18 -6.05 17.03
C GLU A 83 0.39 -6.45 15.57
N ALA A 84 -0.22 -5.70 14.64
CA ALA A 84 -0.08 -5.93 13.21
C ALA A 84 1.37 -5.74 12.73
N LEU A 85 2.02 -4.66 13.16
CA LEU A 85 3.42 -4.38 12.80
C LEU A 85 4.37 -5.44 13.38
N ALA A 86 4.14 -5.88 14.61
CA ALA A 86 4.92 -6.96 15.22
C ALA A 86 4.75 -8.28 14.46
N ALA A 87 3.52 -8.64 14.11
CA ALA A 87 3.23 -9.83 13.32
C ALA A 87 3.88 -9.77 11.92
N ALA A 88 3.81 -8.62 11.25
CA ALA A 88 4.43 -8.40 9.96
C ALA A 88 5.97 -8.52 10.05
N ALA A 89 6.58 -7.98 11.09
CA ALA A 89 8.03 -8.03 11.31
C ALA A 89 8.55 -9.47 11.42
N GLU A 90 7.79 -10.37 12.01
CA GLU A 90 8.15 -11.78 12.14
C GLU A 90 8.18 -12.52 10.80
N GLN A 91 7.48 -12.01 9.79
CA GLN A 91 7.35 -12.65 8.48
C GLN A 91 8.42 -12.22 7.46
N GLY A 92 9.20 -11.21 7.75
CA GLY A 92 10.17 -10.62 6.82
C GLY A 92 9.53 -9.62 5.85
N ARG A 93 8.91 -10.08 4.76
CA ARG A 93 8.18 -9.21 3.82
C ARG A 93 6.68 -9.30 4.06
N CYS A 94 6.02 -8.15 4.15
CA CYS A 94 4.58 -8.08 4.31
C CYS A 94 4.00 -6.96 3.45
N LEU A 95 2.88 -7.24 2.77
CA LEU A 95 2.16 -6.28 1.93
C LEU A 95 0.78 -5.98 2.49
N VAL A 96 0.48 -4.71 2.64
CA VAL A 96 -0.89 -4.23 2.94
C VAL A 96 -1.72 -4.36 1.67
N ILE A 97 -2.84 -5.07 1.73
CA ILE A 97 -3.66 -5.38 0.56
C ILE A 97 -5.08 -4.80 0.62
N GLY A 98 -5.39 -4.03 1.63
CA GLY A 98 -6.66 -3.33 1.73
C GLY A 98 -7.46 -3.63 2.99
N GLY A 99 -8.60 -3.07 3.13
CA GLY A 99 -9.22 -2.04 2.30
C GLY A 99 -8.78 -0.61 2.63
N ALA A 100 -9.60 0.36 2.25
CA ALA A 100 -9.28 1.78 2.38
C ALA A 100 -8.85 2.17 3.79
N THR A 101 -9.58 1.77 4.81
CA THR A 101 -9.26 2.06 6.21
C THR A 101 -7.92 1.47 6.63
N VAL A 102 -7.62 0.26 6.19
CA VAL A 102 -6.36 -0.43 6.49
C VAL A 102 -5.19 0.21 5.74
N TYR A 103 -5.37 0.62 4.49
CA TYR A 103 -4.36 1.40 3.79
C TYR A 103 -4.01 2.68 4.55
N ASP A 104 -5.01 3.45 4.97
CA ASP A 104 -4.80 4.70 5.73
C ASP A 104 -4.10 4.45 7.06
N GLN A 105 -4.52 3.42 7.78
CA GLN A 105 -3.96 3.06 9.09
C GLN A 105 -2.47 2.71 9.00
N PHE A 106 -2.05 2.00 7.96
CA PHE A 106 -0.67 1.54 7.82
C PHE A 106 0.19 2.39 6.89
N PHE A 107 -0.40 3.35 6.19
CA PHE A 107 0.34 4.23 5.26
C PHE A 107 1.60 4.88 5.87
N PRO A 108 1.60 5.37 7.12
CA PRO A 108 2.80 5.96 7.73
C PRO A 108 4.00 5.01 7.82
N TYR A 109 3.76 3.70 7.77
CA TYR A 109 4.79 2.67 7.94
C TYR A 109 5.20 2.02 6.60
N VAL A 110 4.51 2.37 5.52
CA VAL A 110 4.75 1.81 4.19
C VAL A 110 5.87 2.58 3.50
N GLU A 111 6.83 1.86 2.93
CA GLU A 111 7.98 2.45 2.22
C GLU A 111 7.94 2.22 0.71
N ARG A 112 7.18 1.23 0.25
CA ARG A 112 7.01 0.91 -1.17
C ARG A 112 5.56 0.55 -1.46
N VAL A 113 5.03 1.08 -2.56
CA VAL A 113 3.68 0.75 -3.03
C VAL A 113 3.74 0.28 -4.48
N TYR A 114 3.21 -0.90 -4.72
CA TYR A 114 2.96 -1.41 -6.06
C TYR A 114 1.59 -0.92 -6.50
N VAL A 115 1.56 -0.06 -7.51
CA VAL A 115 0.34 0.60 -7.97
C VAL A 115 0.01 0.15 -9.38
N THR A 116 -1.16 -0.43 -9.56
CA THR A 116 -1.76 -0.59 -10.89
C THR A 116 -2.60 0.64 -11.18
N LYS A 117 -2.21 1.42 -12.17
CA LYS A 117 -2.99 2.56 -12.66
C LYS A 117 -3.94 2.11 -13.73
N ILE A 118 -5.23 2.34 -13.54
CA ILE A 118 -6.29 2.02 -14.48
C ILE A 118 -6.87 3.33 -15.01
N ASP A 119 -6.76 3.54 -16.32
CA ASP A 119 -7.11 4.82 -16.97
C ASP A 119 -8.60 4.95 -17.25
N ILE A 120 -9.38 4.88 -16.18
CA ILE A 120 -10.81 5.19 -16.15
C ILE A 120 -11.13 5.90 -14.84
N THR A 121 -12.28 6.56 -14.77
CA THR A 121 -12.72 7.27 -13.58
C THR A 121 -14.15 6.87 -13.22
N PRO A 122 -14.39 5.62 -12.78
CA PRO A 122 -15.70 5.24 -12.24
C PRO A 122 -15.94 5.97 -10.94
N HIS A 123 -17.22 6.08 -10.56
CA HIS A 123 -17.56 6.70 -9.29
C HIS A 123 -16.91 5.94 -8.12
N SER A 124 -16.19 6.67 -7.27
CA SER A 124 -15.52 6.12 -6.09
C SER A 124 -15.94 6.87 -4.84
N ASP A 125 -16.05 6.15 -3.72
CA ASP A 125 -16.27 6.72 -2.39
C ASP A 125 -15.08 6.48 -1.45
N ARG A 126 -14.08 5.74 -1.93
CA ARG A 126 -12.82 5.50 -1.25
C ARG A 126 -11.66 5.80 -2.18
N TYR A 127 -10.60 6.38 -1.62
CA TYR A 127 -9.44 6.81 -2.38
C TYR A 127 -8.15 6.36 -1.68
N PHE A 128 -7.17 6.01 -2.49
CA PHE A 128 -5.79 5.89 -2.03
C PHE A 128 -5.12 7.26 -2.13
N LYS A 129 -4.15 7.55 -1.27
CA LYS A 129 -3.43 8.81 -1.32
C LYS A 129 -2.77 8.99 -2.69
N ASN A 130 -2.94 10.16 -3.30
CA ASN A 130 -2.30 10.48 -4.58
C ASN A 130 -0.78 10.63 -4.39
N LEU A 131 -0.04 9.59 -4.73
CA LEU A 131 1.42 9.57 -4.58
C LEU A 131 2.12 10.46 -5.59
N ASP A 132 1.50 10.76 -6.74
CA ASP A 132 2.05 11.70 -7.73
C ASP A 132 2.04 13.14 -7.22
N ALA A 133 1.09 13.48 -6.35
CA ALA A 133 0.98 14.80 -5.75
C ALA A 133 1.78 14.94 -4.43
N SER A 134 2.36 13.87 -3.93
CA SER A 134 3.11 13.89 -2.66
C SER A 134 4.58 14.19 -2.88
N PRO A 135 5.16 15.17 -2.15
CA PRO A 135 6.60 15.43 -2.21
C PRO A 135 7.45 14.34 -1.56
N ASP A 136 6.83 13.45 -0.77
CA ASP A 136 7.53 12.41 -0.02
C ASP A 136 7.69 11.10 -0.79
N TRP A 137 7.09 11.00 -1.97
CA TRP A 137 7.08 9.81 -2.79
C TRP A 137 7.62 10.06 -4.19
N VAL A 138 8.23 9.03 -4.77
CA VAL A 138 8.74 9.03 -6.14
C VAL A 138 8.26 7.78 -6.87
N CYS A 139 7.86 7.95 -8.14
CA CYS A 139 7.62 6.82 -9.02
C CYS A 139 8.98 6.26 -9.48
N ALA A 140 9.41 5.15 -8.86
CA ALA A 140 10.68 4.52 -9.15
C ALA A 140 10.66 3.72 -10.44
N GLU A 141 9.51 3.10 -10.74
CA GLU A 141 9.31 2.31 -11.96
C GLU A 141 7.91 2.59 -12.53
N LYS A 142 7.85 2.79 -13.83
CA LYS A 142 6.60 2.90 -14.56
C LYS A 142 6.66 2.00 -15.80
N GLY A 143 5.82 0.99 -15.83
CA GLY A 143 5.68 0.09 -16.97
C GLY A 143 4.96 0.74 -18.15
N PRO A 144 4.94 0.07 -19.30
CA PRO A 144 4.19 0.54 -20.46
C PRO A 144 2.68 0.49 -20.20
N TRP A 145 1.94 1.36 -20.87
CA TRP A 145 0.49 1.23 -20.91
C TRP A 145 0.09 0.00 -21.72
N LEU A 146 -0.73 -0.82 -21.11
CA LEU A 146 -1.30 -2.04 -21.68
C LEU A 146 -2.81 -1.87 -21.77
N GLU A 147 -3.50 -2.81 -22.39
CA GLU A 147 -4.95 -2.78 -22.55
C GLU A 147 -5.56 -4.15 -22.29
N GLU A 148 -6.68 -4.17 -21.57
CA GLU A 148 -7.53 -5.34 -21.38
C GLU A 148 -8.99 -4.90 -21.49
N ALA A 149 -9.76 -5.56 -22.37
CA ALA A 149 -11.18 -5.28 -22.59
C ALA A 149 -11.49 -3.79 -22.82
N GLY A 150 -10.63 -3.09 -23.58
CA GLY A 150 -10.78 -1.66 -23.88
C GLY A 150 -10.33 -0.71 -22.77
N VAL A 151 -9.76 -1.22 -21.68
CA VAL A 151 -9.31 -0.42 -20.54
C VAL A 151 -7.78 -0.39 -20.49
N ALA A 152 -7.21 0.82 -20.54
CA ALA A 152 -5.77 1.01 -20.41
C ALA A 152 -5.34 0.90 -18.96
N TYR A 153 -4.20 0.26 -18.72
CA TYR A 153 -3.60 0.14 -17.40
C TYR A 153 -2.08 0.07 -17.50
N CYS A 154 -1.39 0.42 -16.41
CA CYS A 154 0.03 0.20 -16.29
C CYS A 154 0.42 -0.16 -14.86
N PHE A 155 1.55 -0.84 -14.71
CA PHE A 155 2.10 -1.20 -13.40
C PHE A 155 3.22 -0.24 -13.02
N CYS A 156 3.12 0.34 -11.82
CA CYS A 156 4.08 1.28 -11.29
C CYS A 156 4.59 0.81 -9.93
N VAL A 157 5.80 1.25 -9.58
CA VAL A 157 6.36 1.10 -8.24
C VAL A 157 6.69 2.47 -7.70
N TYR A 158 6.12 2.80 -6.55
CA TYR A 158 6.39 4.04 -5.83
C TYR A 158 7.24 3.73 -4.61
N GLU A 159 8.20 4.59 -4.33
CA GLU A 159 9.05 4.49 -3.17
C GLU A 159 8.99 5.79 -2.35
N ARG A 160 8.98 5.65 -1.03
CA ARG A 160 9.08 6.78 -0.13
C ARG A 160 10.50 7.35 -0.21
N LYS A 161 10.62 8.65 -0.39
CA LYS A 161 11.92 9.33 -0.40
C LYS A 161 12.57 9.17 0.97
N LYS A 162 13.87 8.85 0.99
CA LYS A 162 14.65 8.83 2.22
C LYS A 162 14.74 10.25 2.75
N LYS A 163 14.46 10.44 4.06
CA LYS A 163 14.75 11.70 4.74
C LYS A 163 16.25 11.90 4.69
N THR A 164 16.72 12.93 3.97
CA THR A 164 18.07 13.42 4.17
C THR A 164 18.12 13.95 5.60
N HIS A 165 18.93 13.31 6.44
CA HIS A 165 19.31 13.92 7.72
C HIS A 165 19.98 15.24 7.37
N GLY A 166 19.29 16.35 7.66
CA GLY A 166 19.86 17.67 7.45
C GLY A 166 21.20 17.73 8.16
N GLN A 167 22.27 18.00 7.42
CA GLN A 167 23.51 18.40 8.06
C GLN A 167 23.17 19.55 9.01
N PRO A 168 23.65 19.53 10.26
CA PRO A 168 23.46 20.66 11.13
C PRO A 168 24.02 21.87 10.39
N ARG A 169 23.19 22.90 10.21
CA ARG A 169 23.66 24.17 9.68
C ARG A 169 24.83 24.61 10.55
N ARG A 170 26.02 24.69 9.99
CA ARG A 170 27.13 25.33 10.66
C ARG A 170 26.66 26.74 11.00
N PRO A 171 26.79 27.19 12.26
CA PRO A 171 26.52 28.57 12.56
C PRO A 171 27.47 29.40 11.69
N SER A 172 26.92 30.29 10.91
CA SER A 172 27.68 31.28 10.16
C SER A 172 28.53 32.05 11.14
N GLY A 173 29.83 31.89 11.00
CA GLY A 173 30.81 32.49 11.87
C GLY A 173 30.63 33.99 11.88
N LEU A 174 30.65 34.52 13.09
CA LEU A 174 30.92 35.91 13.38
C LEU A 174 32.32 36.23 12.87
N SER A 175 32.37 36.87 11.69
CA SER A 175 33.55 37.55 11.25
C SER A 175 33.39 39.01 11.57
N GLY A 176 34.29 39.55 12.36
CA GLY A 176 34.48 40.98 12.42
C GLY A 176 34.57 41.61 13.78
N LEU A 177 35.63 41.37 14.47
CA LEU A 177 36.15 42.37 15.40
C LEU A 177 37.52 42.84 14.85
N LYS A 178 37.51 43.94 14.15
CA LYS A 178 38.74 44.72 13.93
C LYS A 178 39.06 45.42 15.23
N GLN A 179 40.17 45.05 15.83
CA GLN A 179 40.82 45.88 16.80
C GLN A 179 41.60 47.00 16.12
N ARG A 180 41.44 48.14 16.66
CA ARG A 180 42.52 49.14 16.66
C ARG A 180 43.28 49.05 17.96
#